data_e93db2af00a0b252adc6bd6d274320de
#
_entry.id   e93db2af00a0b252adc6bd6d274320de
#
_cell.length_a   1.000
_cell.length_b   1.000
_cell.length_c   1.000
_cell.angle_alpha   90.00
_cell.angle_beta   90.00
_cell.angle_gamma   90.00
#
_symmetry.space_group_name_H-M   'P 1'
#
loop_
_entity.id
_entity.type
_entity.pdbx_description
1 polymer ?
#
loop_
_entity_poly.entity_id
_entity_poly.type
_entity_poly.pdbx_seq_one_letter_code
_entity_poly.pdbx_strand_id
1 'polypeptide(L)'
;CDKPHYPYELPEGWCWTTLGEIVKITNGRSQKDVEDKEGLYPIYGSGGIIGKATEFLCEAGTTIIGRKGTINNPIFVEERFWNIDTAFGMKPQYAISDKFFFFFCQHFDFSELDKSTAVPSLTQSAINEIFIPIPPTNEQKRIVKEIIRCFSVVEILEKEKVDLQLTIEQAKSKILDLAIHGKLVPQDPSDEPATELLKRINPKAEIACDNP
;
A
#
# COMPACT_ATOMS: atom_id res chain seq x y z
N CYS A 1 -26.85 32.25 12.06
CA CYS A 1 -26.35 31.14 11.23
C CYS A 1 -24.89 30.97 11.56
N ASP A 2 -24.57 29.95 12.33
CA ASP A 2 -23.20 29.59 12.62
C ASP A 2 -22.55 29.19 11.29
N LYS A 3 -21.40 29.82 10.94
CA LYS A 3 -20.65 29.44 9.77
C LYS A 3 -20.11 28.02 9.99
N PRO A 4 -20.17 27.12 8.99
CA PRO A 4 -19.58 25.81 9.13
C PRO A 4 -18.10 25.95 9.49
N HIS A 5 -17.66 25.22 10.50
CA HIS A 5 -16.25 25.21 10.92
C HIS A 5 -15.47 24.31 9.93
N TYR A 6 -14.77 24.96 9.00
CA TYR A 6 -13.91 24.24 8.05
C TYR A 6 -12.60 23.82 8.71
N PRO A 7 -12.00 22.70 8.29
CA PRO A 7 -10.79 22.16 8.91
C PRO A 7 -9.57 23.10 8.87
N TYR A 8 -9.43 23.90 7.81
CA TYR A 8 -8.33 24.85 7.62
C TYR A 8 -8.68 25.90 6.56
N GLU A 9 -7.87 26.96 6.44
CA GLU A 9 -7.99 27.96 5.39
C GLU A 9 -7.51 27.43 4.04
N LEU A 10 -8.25 27.73 2.98
CA LEU A 10 -7.93 27.30 1.62
C LEU A 10 -7.13 28.37 0.86
N PRO A 11 -6.29 27.96 -0.12
CA PRO A 11 -5.71 28.85 -1.09
C PRO A 11 -6.79 29.62 -1.89
N GLU A 12 -6.41 30.76 -2.45
CA GLU A 12 -7.28 31.53 -3.34
C GLU A 12 -7.76 30.67 -4.53
N GLY A 13 -9.03 30.74 -4.85
CA GLY A 13 -9.65 29.98 -5.94
C GLY A 13 -10.06 28.54 -5.58
N TRP A 14 -9.79 28.08 -4.35
CA TRP A 14 -10.29 26.81 -3.84
C TRP A 14 -11.61 27.01 -3.10
N CYS A 15 -12.41 25.96 -3.00
CA CYS A 15 -13.64 26.00 -2.20
C CYS A 15 -13.85 24.69 -1.42
N TRP A 16 -14.52 24.80 -0.27
CA TRP A 16 -15.02 23.63 0.46
C TRP A 16 -16.36 23.19 -0.11
N THR A 17 -16.56 21.88 -0.19
CA THR A 17 -17.86 21.26 -0.43
C THR A 17 -17.94 19.96 0.37
N THR A 18 -19.06 19.26 0.34
CA THR A 18 -19.21 17.94 0.96
C THR A 18 -19.16 16.82 -0.10
N LEU A 19 -18.77 15.61 0.33
CA LEU A 19 -18.77 14.47 -0.58
C LEU A 19 -20.17 14.18 -1.12
N GLY A 20 -21.21 14.39 -0.31
CA GLY A 20 -22.60 14.21 -0.73
C GLY A 20 -23.03 15.07 -1.93
N GLU A 21 -22.36 16.21 -2.15
CA GLU A 21 -22.66 17.12 -3.27
C GLU A 21 -21.94 16.73 -4.57
N ILE A 22 -20.80 16.04 -4.48
CA ILE A 22 -19.93 15.82 -5.65
C ILE A 22 -19.63 14.36 -5.95
N VAL A 23 -20.05 13.41 -5.10
CA VAL A 23 -19.75 11.99 -5.26
C VAL A 23 -21.03 11.18 -5.33
N LYS A 24 -21.11 10.33 -6.36
CA LYS A 24 -22.13 9.27 -6.42
C LYS A 24 -21.63 8.06 -5.64
N ILE A 25 -22.31 7.72 -4.54
CA ILE A 25 -22.01 6.51 -3.76
C ILE A 25 -22.89 5.37 -4.27
N THR A 26 -22.27 4.29 -4.69
CA THR A 26 -22.92 3.04 -5.11
C THR A 26 -22.73 2.01 -4.01
N ASN A 27 -23.83 1.57 -3.39
CA ASN A 27 -23.80 0.47 -2.43
C ASN A 27 -23.50 -0.84 -3.17
N GLY A 28 -22.60 -1.64 -2.60
CA GLY A 28 -22.34 -2.97 -3.11
C GLY A 28 -23.53 -3.90 -2.92
N ARG A 29 -23.58 -4.97 -3.73
CA ARG A 29 -24.64 -5.97 -3.76
C ARG A 29 -24.08 -7.38 -3.71
N SER A 30 -24.90 -8.35 -3.31
CA SER A 30 -24.53 -9.77 -3.40
C SER A 30 -24.08 -10.12 -4.82
N GLN A 31 -22.98 -10.85 -4.94
CA GLN A 31 -22.44 -11.32 -6.23
C GLN A 31 -23.06 -12.62 -6.73
N LYS A 32 -23.90 -13.30 -5.92
CA LYS A 32 -24.37 -14.67 -6.19
C LYS A 32 -24.98 -14.88 -7.58
N ASP A 33 -25.68 -13.87 -8.10
CA ASP A 33 -26.39 -13.97 -9.37
C ASP A 33 -25.54 -13.56 -10.59
N VAL A 34 -24.37 -12.96 -10.35
CA VAL A 34 -23.48 -12.39 -11.39
C VAL A 34 -22.09 -13.01 -11.39
N GLU A 35 -21.75 -13.79 -10.35
CA GLU A 35 -20.43 -14.40 -10.21
C GLU A 35 -20.22 -15.51 -11.24
N ASP A 36 -19.16 -15.38 -12.04
CA ASP A 36 -18.76 -16.35 -13.05
C ASP A 36 -17.23 -16.31 -13.23
N LYS A 37 -16.59 -17.49 -13.29
CA LYS A 37 -15.14 -17.61 -13.46
C LYS A 37 -14.64 -16.99 -14.77
N GLU A 38 -15.46 -17.02 -15.81
CA GLU A 38 -15.19 -16.43 -17.13
C GLU A 38 -15.74 -15.00 -17.25
N GLY A 39 -16.27 -14.44 -16.17
CA GLY A 39 -16.82 -13.09 -16.12
C GLY A 39 -15.80 -12.04 -16.56
N LEU A 40 -16.30 -10.97 -17.19
CA LEU A 40 -15.48 -9.89 -17.75
C LEU A 40 -15.08 -8.84 -16.70
N TYR A 41 -15.84 -8.71 -15.62
CA TYR A 41 -15.70 -7.64 -14.64
C TYR A 41 -15.19 -8.20 -13.32
N PRO A 42 -14.14 -7.59 -12.69
CA PRO A 42 -13.71 -8.03 -11.38
C PRO A 42 -14.77 -7.75 -10.31
N ILE A 43 -14.85 -8.62 -9.31
CA ILE A 43 -15.64 -8.44 -8.10
C ILE A 43 -14.74 -7.96 -6.99
N TYR A 44 -15.09 -6.84 -6.37
CA TYR A 44 -14.34 -6.26 -5.25
C TYR A 44 -15.11 -6.36 -3.93
N GLY A 45 -14.39 -6.78 -2.88
CA GLY A 45 -14.76 -6.54 -1.50
C GLY A 45 -13.94 -5.39 -0.90
N SER A 46 -14.08 -5.12 0.39
CA SER A 46 -13.30 -4.11 1.12
C SER A 46 -11.79 -4.38 1.15
N GLY A 47 -11.35 -5.62 0.93
CA GLY A 47 -9.94 -6.02 0.93
C GLY A 47 -9.33 -6.25 -0.45
N GLY A 48 -10.07 -6.03 -1.55
CA GLY A 48 -9.58 -6.24 -2.91
C GLY A 48 -10.45 -7.17 -3.75
N ILE A 49 -9.86 -7.72 -4.83
CA ILE A 49 -10.55 -8.61 -5.78
C ILE A 49 -10.82 -9.97 -5.13
N ILE A 50 -12.07 -10.47 -5.30
CA ILE A 50 -12.52 -11.76 -4.75
C ILE A 50 -13.07 -12.71 -5.81
N GLY A 51 -13.30 -12.26 -7.05
CA GLY A 51 -13.85 -13.06 -8.14
C GLY A 51 -14.05 -12.24 -9.40
N LYS A 52 -14.86 -12.80 -10.31
CA LYS A 52 -15.27 -12.16 -11.56
C LYS A 52 -16.80 -12.22 -11.72
N ALA A 53 -17.37 -11.27 -12.43
CA ALA A 53 -18.80 -11.13 -12.69
C ALA A 53 -19.09 -10.97 -14.18
N THR A 54 -20.29 -11.38 -14.59
CA THR A 54 -20.83 -11.16 -15.94
C THR A 54 -21.34 -9.73 -16.14
N GLU A 55 -21.66 -9.02 -15.05
CA GLU A 55 -22.19 -7.66 -15.05
C GLU A 55 -21.31 -6.74 -14.17
N PHE A 56 -21.45 -5.43 -14.37
CA PHE A 56 -20.81 -4.44 -13.52
C PHE A 56 -21.84 -3.58 -12.79
N LEU A 57 -21.43 -3.05 -11.63
CA LEU A 57 -22.22 -2.16 -10.78
C LEU A 57 -21.63 -0.75 -10.75
N CYS A 58 -20.32 -0.64 -10.88
CA CYS A 58 -19.55 0.60 -10.81
C CYS A 58 -18.79 0.85 -12.12
N GLU A 59 -18.76 2.11 -12.53
CA GLU A 59 -18.01 2.58 -13.70
C GLU A 59 -16.50 2.67 -13.41
N ALA A 60 -15.70 2.69 -14.47
CA ALA A 60 -14.26 2.94 -14.41
C ALA A 60 -13.92 4.27 -13.71
N GLY A 61 -12.78 4.34 -13.04
CA GLY A 61 -12.34 5.51 -12.29
C GLY A 61 -13.11 5.71 -10.97
N THR A 62 -13.67 4.64 -10.43
CA THR A 62 -14.36 4.65 -9.13
C THR A 62 -13.38 4.26 -8.01
N THR A 63 -13.44 4.98 -6.89
CA THR A 63 -12.73 4.63 -5.66
C THR A 63 -13.59 3.73 -4.78
N ILE A 64 -13.06 2.61 -4.35
CA ILE A 64 -13.70 1.71 -3.39
C ILE A 64 -13.29 2.11 -1.97
N ILE A 65 -14.28 2.23 -1.09
CA ILE A 65 -14.09 2.39 0.36
C ILE A 65 -14.79 1.22 1.05
N GLY A 66 -14.11 0.61 2.02
CA GLY A 66 -14.73 -0.43 2.83
C GLY A 66 -15.92 0.10 3.63
N ARG A 67 -17.05 -0.57 3.52
CA ARG A 67 -18.23 -0.30 4.36
C ARG A 67 -18.13 -1.02 5.69
N LYS A 68 -17.53 -2.23 5.69
CA LYS A 68 -17.31 -3.07 6.88
C LYS A 68 -15.93 -3.72 6.81
N GLY A 69 -15.29 -3.86 7.94
CA GLY A 69 -13.96 -4.47 8.06
C GLY A 69 -12.84 -3.50 7.69
N THR A 70 -12.23 -3.65 6.52
CA THR A 70 -11.14 -2.77 6.07
C THR A 70 -11.68 -1.45 5.53
N ILE A 71 -11.93 -0.48 6.41
CA ILE A 71 -12.56 0.80 6.06
C ILE A 71 -11.56 1.87 5.59
N ASN A 72 -10.28 1.76 5.98
CA ASN A 72 -9.26 2.79 5.77
C ASN A 72 -8.18 2.38 4.75
N ASN A 73 -8.59 1.65 3.72
CA ASN A 73 -7.74 1.24 2.60
C ASN A 73 -8.45 1.48 1.26
N PRO A 74 -8.48 2.73 0.77
CA PRO A 74 -9.09 3.06 -0.52
C PRO A 74 -8.45 2.32 -1.68
N ILE A 75 -9.26 1.81 -2.62
CA ILE A 75 -8.79 1.12 -3.83
C ILE A 75 -9.30 1.88 -5.04
N PHE A 76 -8.39 2.32 -5.93
CA PHE A 76 -8.75 2.94 -7.19
C PHE A 76 -8.92 1.88 -8.28
N VAL A 77 -10.08 1.88 -8.97
CA VAL A 77 -10.36 0.89 -10.03
C VAL A 77 -10.52 1.60 -11.36
N GLU A 78 -9.62 1.30 -12.30
CA GLU A 78 -9.57 1.93 -13.63
C GLU A 78 -10.51 1.30 -14.66
N GLU A 79 -11.16 0.17 -14.32
CA GLU A 79 -12.10 -0.55 -15.16
C GLU A 79 -13.48 -0.64 -14.50
N ARG A 80 -14.48 -1.11 -15.25
CA ARG A 80 -15.82 -1.40 -14.69
C ARG A 80 -15.76 -2.63 -13.80
N PHE A 81 -16.51 -2.63 -12.70
CA PHE A 81 -16.45 -3.70 -11.73
C PHE A 81 -17.76 -3.88 -10.95
N TRP A 82 -17.87 -5.00 -10.26
CA TRP A 82 -18.89 -5.26 -9.27
C TRP A 82 -18.32 -5.11 -7.87
N ASN A 83 -19.01 -4.42 -6.97
CA ASN A 83 -18.63 -4.37 -5.56
C ASN A 83 -19.68 -5.07 -4.69
N ILE A 84 -19.21 -5.85 -3.70
CA ILE A 84 -20.10 -6.56 -2.78
C ILE A 84 -20.54 -5.64 -1.63
N ASP A 85 -21.50 -6.11 -0.82
CA ASP A 85 -22.16 -5.36 0.26
C ASP A 85 -21.23 -4.88 1.38
N THR A 86 -19.98 -5.36 1.44
CA THR A 86 -18.94 -4.87 2.35
C THR A 86 -18.19 -3.63 1.87
N ALA A 87 -18.52 -3.09 0.71
CA ALA A 87 -17.82 -1.97 0.09
C ALA A 87 -18.77 -0.93 -0.53
N PHE A 88 -18.35 0.32 -0.53
CA PHE A 88 -18.95 1.42 -1.30
C PHE A 88 -18.10 1.70 -2.54
N GLY A 89 -18.73 1.87 -3.70
CA GLY A 89 -18.11 2.46 -4.87
C GLY A 89 -18.39 3.96 -4.90
N MET A 90 -17.34 4.78 -4.87
CA MET A 90 -17.44 6.24 -4.80
C MET A 90 -16.92 6.85 -6.11
N LYS A 91 -17.83 7.35 -6.94
CA LYS A 91 -17.50 7.99 -8.22
C LYS A 91 -17.68 9.48 -8.14
N PRO A 92 -16.61 10.30 -8.26
CA PRO A 92 -16.76 11.75 -8.34
C PRO A 92 -17.54 12.12 -9.61
N GLN A 93 -18.32 13.16 -9.49
CA GLN A 93 -19.19 13.69 -10.53
C GLN A 93 -18.63 15.00 -11.07
N TYR A 94 -19.25 15.50 -12.13
CA TYR A 94 -18.91 16.78 -12.75
C TYR A 94 -17.44 16.80 -13.21
N ALA A 95 -16.74 17.91 -12.98
CA ALA A 95 -15.36 18.11 -13.41
C ALA A 95 -14.32 17.73 -12.34
N ILE A 96 -14.69 16.89 -11.38
CA ILE A 96 -13.76 16.42 -10.34
C ILE A 96 -12.92 15.26 -10.91
N SER A 97 -11.61 15.36 -10.78
CA SER A 97 -10.69 14.32 -11.22
C SER A 97 -10.82 13.05 -10.36
N ASP A 98 -11.01 11.88 -10.99
CA ASP A 98 -11.09 10.59 -10.30
C ASP A 98 -9.84 10.33 -9.44
N LYS A 99 -8.64 10.61 -9.95
CA LYS A 99 -7.39 10.41 -9.22
C LYS A 99 -7.17 11.45 -8.11
N PHE A 100 -7.61 12.69 -8.29
CA PHE A 100 -7.58 13.68 -7.22
C PHE A 100 -8.45 13.23 -6.05
N PHE A 101 -9.67 12.79 -6.35
CA PHE A 101 -10.59 12.26 -5.34
C PHE A 101 -10.01 11.00 -4.65
N PHE A 102 -9.40 10.09 -5.40
CA PHE A 102 -8.74 8.92 -4.82
C PHE A 102 -7.62 9.31 -3.84
N PHE A 103 -6.74 10.26 -4.19
CA PHE A 103 -5.70 10.73 -3.29
C PHE A 103 -6.25 11.43 -2.04
N PHE A 104 -7.36 12.15 -2.18
CA PHE A 104 -8.09 12.66 -1.02
C PHE A 104 -8.55 11.51 -0.10
N CYS A 105 -9.15 10.46 -0.66
CA CYS A 105 -9.56 9.28 0.11
C CYS A 105 -8.39 8.55 0.78
N GLN A 106 -7.21 8.51 0.16
CA GLN A 106 -6.00 7.94 0.77
C GLN A 106 -5.48 8.76 1.95
N HIS A 107 -5.68 10.05 1.92
CA HIS A 107 -5.28 10.97 2.99
C HIS A 107 -6.28 10.98 4.15
N PHE A 108 -7.57 10.85 3.87
CA PHE A 108 -8.64 10.95 4.86
C PHE A 108 -8.70 9.72 5.76
N ASP A 109 -8.75 9.92 7.07
CA ASP A 109 -8.92 8.84 8.04
C ASP A 109 -10.40 8.53 8.26
N PHE A 110 -10.91 7.52 7.55
CA PHE A 110 -12.30 7.07 7.68
C PHE A 110 -12.60 6.43 9.04
N SER A 111 -11.60 6.09 9.84
CA SER A 111 -11.82 5.50 11.16
C SER A 111 -12.45 6.51 12.14
N GLU A 112 -12.27 7.80 11.92
CA GLU A 112 -12.93 8.85 12.71
C GLU A 112 -14.46 8.84 12.59
N LEU A 113 -15.00 8.26 11.51
CA LEU A 113 -16.44 8.13 11.28
C LEU A 113 -17.04 6.85 11.87
N ASP A 114 -16.17 5.93 12.31
CA ASP A 114 -16.61 4.65 12.87
C ASP A 114 -17.17 4.82 14.28
N LYS A 115 -18.43 4.47 14.44
CA LYS A 115 -19.13 4.46 15.74
C LYS A 115 -19.42 3.05 16.24
N SER A 116 -18.85 2.03 15.58
CA SER A 116 -19.08 0.62 15.91
C SER A 116 -18.24 0.18 17.12
N THR A 117 -18.72 -0.84 17.83
CA THR A 117 -18.02 -1.38 19.01
C THR A 117 -17.29 -2.71 18.71
N ALA A 118 -17.56 -3.35 17.57
CA ALA A 118 -17.04 -4.67 17.26
C ALA A 118 -16.32 -4.73 15.91
N VAL A 119 -17.02 -4.44 14.82
CA VAL A 119 -16.46 -4.45 13.47
C VAL A 119 -16.55 -3.04 12.89
N PRO A 120 -15.44 -2.42 12.46
CA PRO A 120 -15.48 -1.10 11.85
C PRO A 120 -16.51 -1.01 10.74
N SER A 121 -17.35 0.01 10.76
CA SER A 121 -18.41 0.17 9.78
C SER A 121 -18.73 1.63 9.48
N LEU A 122 -18.91 1.95 8.20
CA LEU A 122 -19.25 3.27 7.70
C LEU A 122 -20.70 3.32 7.23
N THR A 123 -21.31 4.48 7.39
CA THR A 123 -22.63 4.77 6.81
C THR A 123 -22.49 5.78 5.67
N GLN A 124 -23.37 5.67 4.67
CA GLN A 124 -23.37 6.62 3.56
C GLN A 124 -23.66 8.05 4.03
N SER A 125 -24.51 8.23 5.05
CA SER A 125 -24.80 9.54 5.62
C SER A 125 -23.55 10.20 6.21
N ALA A 126 -22.74 9.46 6.99
CA ALA A 126 -21.50 9.99 7.54
C ALA A 126 -20.49 10.37 6.45
N ILE A 127 -20.37 9.54 5.41
CA ILE A 127 -19.50 9.83 4.26
C ILE A 127 -19.97 11.10 3.53
N ASN A 128 -21.26 11.28 3.33
CA ASN A 128 -21.81 12.46 2.64
C ASN A 128 -21.49 13.79 3.36
N GLU A 129 -21.27 13.77 4.66
CA GLU A 129 -20.96 14.97 5.48
C GLU A 129 -19.47 15.34 5.47
N ILE A 130 -18.59 14.50 4.91
CA ILE A 130 -17.15 14.79 4.85
C ILE A 130 -16.88 16.01 3.98
N PHE A 131 -16.17 17.00 4.53
CA PHE A 131 -15.68 18.14 3.77
C PHE A 131 -14.48 17.77 2.91
N ILE A 132 -14.47 18.20 1.66
CA ILE A 132 -13.37 18.07 0.71
C ILE A 132 -13.00 19.42 0.13
N PRO A 133 -11.70 19.79 0.07
CA PRO A 133 -11.25 21.00 -0.61
C PRO A 133 -11.17 20.76 -2.12
N ILE A 134 -11.75 21.63 -2.92
CA ILE A 134 -11.78 21.50 -4.38
C ILE A 134 -10.95 22.59 -5.04
N PRO A 135 -9.81 22.23 -5.65
CA PRO A 135 -9.03 23.10 -6.51
C PRO A 135 -9.71 23.34 -7.87
N PRO A 136 -9.35 24.39 -8.60
CA PRO A 136 -9.69 24.53 -10.02
C PRO A 136 -9.28 23.28 -10.83
N THR A 137 -10.08 22.88 -11.83
CA THR A 137 -9.90 21.62 -12.57
C THR A 137 -8.50 21.42 -13.14
N ASN A 138 -7.86 22.49 -13.68
CA ASN A 138 -6.50 22.38 -14.19
C ASN A 138 -5.47 22.21 -13.07
N GLU A 139 -5.74 22.73 -11.89
CA GLU A 139 -4.90 22.55 -10.72
C GLU A 139 -5.00 21.13 -10.15
N GLN A 140 -6.19 20.53 -10.10
CA GLN A 140 -6.37 19.11 -9.76
C GLN A 140 -5.46 18.23 -10.63
N LYS A 141 -5.39 18.47 -11.96
CA LYS A 141 -4.51 17.71 -12.88
C LYS A 141 -3.02 17.90 -12.55
N ARG A 142 -2.60 19.12 -12.20
CA ARG A 142 -1.20 19.39 -11.79
C ARG A 142 -0.87 18.70 -10.47
N ILE A 143 -1.75 18.77 -9.48
CA ILE A 143 -1.60 18.11 -8.19
C ILE A 143 -1.47 16.59 -8.38
N VAL A 144 -2.36 15.96 -9.13
CA VAL A 144 -2.32 14.52 -9.44
C VAL A 144 -1.01 14.12 -10.10
N LYS A 145 -0.57 14.88 -11.11
CA LYS A 145 0.71 14.62 -11.80
C LYS A 145 1.90 14.68 -10.84
N GLU A 146 1.90 15.66 -9.96
CA GLU A 146 3.01 15.85 -9.02
C GLU A 146 3.01 14.78 -7.92
N ILE A 147 1.85 14.38 -7.38
CA ILE A 147 1.75 13.26 -6.44
C ILE A 147 2.30 11.97 -7.07
N ILE A 148 1.89 11.63 -8.30
CA ILE A 148 2.39 10.45 -9.01
C ILE A 148 3.90 10.52 -9.19
N ARG A 149 4.44 11.69 -9.58
CA ARG A 149 5.88 11.90 -9.71
C ARG A 149 6.63 11.68 -8.39
N CYS A 150 6.12 12.23 -7.30
CA CYS A 150 6.73 12.05 -5.98
C CYS A 150 6.68 10.59 -5.52
N PHE A 151 5.57 9.90 -5.71
CA PHE A 151 5.44 8.50 -5.34
C PHE A 151 6.39 7.61 -6.15
N SER A 152 6.55 7.86 -7.46
CA SER A 152 7.52 7.10 -8.26
C SER A 152 8.97 7.28 -7.78
N VAL A 153 9.34 8.47 -7.27
CA VAL A 153 10.67 8.68 -6.66
C VAL A 153 10.81 7.90 -5.36
N VAL A 154 9.77 7.89 -4.51
CA VAL A 154 9.78 7.11 -3.26
C VAL A 154 9.93 5.62 -3.56
N GLU A 155 9.20 5.07 -4.54
CA GLU A 155 9.30 3.66 -4.95
C GLU A 155 10.72 3.28 -5.43
N ILE A 156 11.38 4.18 -6.19
CA ILE A 156 12.78 3.97 -6.62
C ILE A 156 13.71 3.91 -5.41
N LEU A 157 13.57 4.84 -4.46
CA LEU A 157 14.40 4.86 -3.24
C LEU A 157 14.19 3.63 -2.36
N GLU A 158 12.96 3.16 -2.24
CA GLU A 158 12.65 1.93 -1.49
C GLU A 158 13.30 0.70 -2.15
N LYS A 159 13.25 0.61 -3.47
CA LYS A 159 13.91 -0.47 -4.22
C LYS A 159 15.43 -0.44 -4.05
N GLU A 160 16.06 0.73 -4.21
CA GLU A 160 17.50 0.89 -4.02
C GLU A 160 17.94 0.52 -2.60
N LYS A 161 17.12 0.82 -1.59
CA LYS A 161 17.37 0.41 -0.20
C LYS A 161 17.41 -1.11 -0.03
N VAL A 162 16.48 -1.82 -0.66
CA VAL A 162 16.44 -3.30 -0.63
C VAL A 162 17.67 -3.88 -1.33
N ASP A 163 18.03 -3.37 -2.51
CA ASP A 163 19.19 -3.81 -3.28
C ASP A 163 20.50 -3.60 -2.52
N LEU A 164 20.64 -2.46 -1.82
CA LEU A 164 21.79 -2.18 -0.95
C LEU A 164 21.87 -3.16 0.21
N GLN A 165 20.75 -3.51 0.84
CA GLN A 165 20.72 -4.47 1.95
C GLN A 165 21.16 -5.87 1.52
N LEU A 166 20.70 -6.33 0.36
CA LEU A 166 21.13 -7.60 -0.25
C LEU A 166 22.66 -7.60 -0.54
N THR A 167 23.17 -6.49 -1.06
CA THR A 167 24.61 -6.34 -1.35
C THR A 167 25.44 -6.42 -0.07
N ILE A 168 24.98 -5.80 1.03
CA ILE A 168 25.64 -5.86 2.34
C ILE A 168 25.67 -7.30 2.87
N GLU A 169 24.56 -8.04 2.76
CA GLU A 169 24.49 -9.45 3.20
C GLU A 169 25.42 -10.34 2.39
N GLN A 170 25.48 -10.16 1.08
CA GLN A 170 26.42 -10.87 0.20
C GLN A 170 27.88 -10.55 0.55
N ALA A 171 28.20 -9.28 0.83
CA ALA A 171 29.54 -8.89 1.24
C ALA A 171 29.95 -9.53 2.59
N LYS A 172 29.04 -9.53 3.58
CA LYS A 172 29.26 -10.22 4.86
C LYS A 172 29.51 -11.70 4.69
N SER A 173 28.68 -12.38 3.87
CA SER A 173 28.85 -13.81 3.56
C SER A 173 30.20 -14.07 2.91
N LYS A 174 30.62 -13.23 1.97
CA LYS A 174 31.92 -13.36 1.31
C LYS A 174 33.09 -13.17 2.25
N ILE A 175 33.00 -12.20 3.17
CA ILE A 175 34.03 -11.97 4.21
C ILE A 175 34.17 -13.22 5.09
N LEU A 176 33.05 -13.80 5.54
CA LEU A 176 33.05 -15.02 6.34
C LEU A 176 33.62 -16.21 5.58
N ASP A 177 33.26 -16.37 4.30
CA ASP A 177 33.81 -17.42 3.43
C ASP A 177 35.35 -17.29 3.32
N LEU A 178 35.84 -16.07 3.07
CA LEU A 178 37.29 -15.83 3.01
C LEU A 178 37.98 -16.09 4.36
N ALA A 179 37.34 -15.75 5.47
CA ALA A 179 37.91 -15.99 6.80
C ALA A 179 38.04 -17.49 7.12
N ILE A 180 36.96 -18.25 6.89
CA ILE A 180 36.94 -19.70 7.19
C ILE A 180 37.86 -20.48 6.27
N HIS A 181 38.10 -20.02 5.03
CA HIS A 181 39.04 -20.63 4.11
C HIS A 181 40.49 -20.11 4.25
N GLY A 182 40.80 -19.35 5.29
CA GLY A 182 42.15 -18.80 5.56
C GLY A 182 42.66 -17.83 4.49
N LYS A 183 41.72 -17.15 3.77
CA LYS A 183 42.06 -16.22 2.66
C LYS A 183 41.82 -14.76 3.03
N LEU A 184 41.29 -14.46 4.24
CA LEU A 184 40.96 -13.11 4.65
C LEU A 184 42.17 -12.31 5.13
N VAL A 185 43.08 -12.98 5.81
CA VAL A 185 44.34 -12.39 6.32
C VAL A 185 45.54 -13.21 5.86
N PRO A 186 46.72 -12.61 5.64
CA PRO A 186 47.93 -13.36 5.38
C PRO A 186 48.27 -14.24 6.60
N GLN A 187 48.83 -15.43 6.33
CA GLN A 187 49.39 -16.26 7.41
C GLN A 187 50.67 -15.68 7.90
N ASP A 188 50.89 -15.69 9.21
CA ASP A 188 52.15 -15.31 9.84
C ASP A 188 52.95 -16.56 10.17
N PRO A 189 54.16 -16.72 9.57
CA PRO A 189 55.00 -17.89 9.84
C PRO A 189 55.48 -18.01 11.30
N SER A 190 55.37 -16.96 12.09
CA SER A 190 55.71 -16.95 13.53
C SER A 190 54.61 -17.45 14.44
N ASP A 191 53.36 -17.63 13.91
CA ASP A 191 52.25 -18.14 14.69
C ASP A 191 52.44 -19.63 15.03
N GLU A 192 52.04 -20.02 16.25
CA GLU A 192 52.02 -21.40 16.70
C GLU A 192 51.13 -22.26 15.77
N PRO A 193 51.59 -23.39 15.21
CA PRO A 193 50.73 -24.24 14.43
C PRO A 193 49.50 -24.76 15.19
N ALA A 194 48.34 -24.77 14.57
CA ALA A 194 47.10 -25.23 15.19
C ALA A 194 47.15 -26.67 15.72
N THR A 195 48.04 -27.51 15.15
CA THR A 195 48.32 -28.89 15.61
C THR A 195 48.91 -28.90 17.02
N GLU A 196 49.80 -27.97 17.35
CA GLU A 196 50.39 -27.87 18.71
C GLU A 196 49.35 -27.33 19.71
N LEU A 197 48.53 -26.36 19.33
CA LEU A 197 47.43 -25.88 20.13
C LEU A 197 46.42 -27.02 20.44
N LEU A 198 46.03 -27.83 19.41
CA LEU A 198 45.09 -28.93 19.60
C LEU A 198 45.65 -30.03 20.50
N LYS A 199 46.92 -30.41 20.38
CA LYS A 199 47.57 -31.38 21.28
C LYS A 199 47.56 -30.93 22.72
N ARG A 200 47.71 -29.63 22.98
CA ARG A 200 47.70 -29.03 24.33
C ARG A 200 46.29 -29.04 24.95
N ILE A 201 45.28 -28.78 24.15
CA ILE A 201 43.86 -28.71 24.61
C ILE A 201 43.26 -30.12 24.76
N ASN A 202 43.52 -31.01 23.78
CA ASN A 202 43.07 -32.39 23.80
C ASN A 202 44.16 -33.33 23.25
N PRO A 203 45.00 -33.92 24.10
CA PRO A 203 46.08 -34.83 23.65
C PRO A 203 45.60 -36.09 22.92
N LYS A 204 44.32 -36.42 22.99
CA LYS A 204 43.71 -37.60 22.33
C LYS A 204 42.94 -37.26 21.05
N ALA A 205 43.00 -36.01 20.63
CA ALA A 205 42.29 -35.61 19.37
C ALA A 205 42.98 -36.23 18.16
N GLU A 206 42.19 -36.86 17.30
CA GLU A 206 42.67 -37.23 15.95
C GLU A 206 42.78 -35.95 15.10
N ILE A 207 43.99 -35.62 14.67
CA ILE A 207 44.27 -34.42 13.89
C ILE A 207 44.50 -34.85 12.45
N ALA A 208 43.57 -34.51 11.57
CA ALA A 208 43.73 -34.66 10.14
C ALA A 208 44.32 -33.36 9.57
N CYS A 209 45.53 -33.38 9.05
CA CYS A 209 46.22 -32.24 8.45
C CYS A 209 46.36 -32.36 6.91
N ASP A 210 45.81 -33.40 6.35
CA ASP A 210 45.93 -33.64 4.89
C ASP A 210 44.80 -32.88 4.17
N ASN A 211 45.21 -31.90 3.36
CA ASN A 211 44.31 -31.28 2.38
C ASN A 211 44.06 -32.33 1.27
N PRO A 212 42.77 -32.62 0.93
CA PRO A 212 42.44 -33.49 -0.21
C PRO A 212 42.90 -32.89 -1.54
#